data_11eae8254a05b54f82b2cd6f08ea329f
#
_entry.id   11eae8254a05b54f82b2cd6f08ea329f
#
_cell.length_a   1.000
_cell.length_b   1.000
_cell.length_c   1.000
_cell.angle_alpha   90.00
_cell.angle_beta   90.00
_cell.angle_gamma   90.00
#
_symmetry.space_group_name_H-M   'P 1'
#
loop_
_entity.id
_entity.type
_entity.pdbx_description
1 polymer ?
#
loop_
_entity_poly.entity_id
_entity_poly.type
_entity_poly.pdbx_seq_one_letter_code
_entity_poly.pdbx_strand_id
1 'polypeptide(L)'
;MKFIKLWIALVLGLTLTQVSRAEPNIQALLAASDRARAGGLPGLVWDVRVTNTGSSVIDNEPSVLRLKAADNASLAEYLEPLRSKGSRILQVGRNMWFTKPGLRKPVAISPRQRLTGQAAIGDIAATNYAHDYKAKYLREESFNGEPCYVLDLTSARDNTTYDRITYWIPVKRHVGIHAEFFSVLGKRLKQADFVYDNKINVQGTAIPFISKMTIADALTDAETVLEYSEIKIEAVPRSEFDIANLQ
;
A
#
# COMPACT_ATOMS: atom_id res chain seq x y z
N MET A 1 -69.35 -49.41 -1.97
CA MET A 1 -69.01 -48.04 -1.59
C MET A 1 -67.54 -48.02 -1.19
N LYS A 2 -66.62 -47.49 -2.08
CA LYS A 2 -65.18 -47.36 -1.81
C LYS A 2 -64.87 -45.89 -1.61
N PHE A 3 -64.46 -45.51 -0.39
CA PHE A 3 -64.00 -44.14 -0.10
C PHE A 3 -62.51 -43.95 -0.54
N ILE A 4 -62.28 -43.06 -1.50
CA ILE A 4 -60.97 -42.64 -1.95
C ILE A 4 -60.55 -41.52 -1.01
N LYS A 5 -59.49 -41.75 -0.20
CA LYS A 5 -58.82 -40.68 0.59
C LYS A 5 -57.84 -39.94 -0.27
N LEU A 6 -58.16 -38.68 -0.56
CA LEU A 6 -57.30 -37.76 -1.27
C LEU A 6 -56.27 -37.15 -0.28
N TRP A 7 -54.97 -37.47 -0.45
CA TRP A 7 -53.86 -36.84 0.29
C TRP A 7 -53.37 -35.62 -0.51
N ILE A 8 -53.65 -34.43 0.03
CA ILE A 8 -53.06 -33.19 -0.51
C ILE A 8 -51.69 -33.02 0.17
N ALA A 9 -50.61 -33.22 -0.57
CA ALA A 9 -49.26 -32.91 -0.13
C ALA A 9 -48.98 -31.39 -0.33
N LEU A 10 -48.94 -30.67 0.79
CA LEU A 10 -48.56 -29.25 0.80
C LEU A 10 -47.05 -29.15 0.65
N VAL A 11 -46.56 -28.84 -0.57
CA VAL A 11 -45.16 -28.56 -0.83
C VAL A 11 -44.88 -27.11 -0.42
N LEU A 12 -44.26 -26.92 0.76
CA LEU A 12 -43.77 -25.61 1.24
C LEU A 12 -42.49 -25.28 0.49
N GLY A 13 -42.61 -24.47 -0.57
CA GLY A 13 -41.45 -23.98 -1.32
C GLY A 13 -40.68 -22.96 -0.48
N LEU A 14 -39.53 -23.37 0.07
CA LEU A 14 -38.55 -22.45 0.68
C LEU A 14 -37.90 -21.65 -0.43
N THR A 15 -38.40 -20.44 -0.71
CA THR A 15 -37.71 -19.48 -1.58
C THR A 15 -36.52 -18.92 -0.80
N LEU A 16 -35.33 -19.43 -1.06
CA LEU A 16 -34.07 -18.81 -0.64
C LEU A 16 -33.97 -17.45 -1.35
N THR A 17 -34.37 -16.38 -0.67
CA THR A 17 -34.06 -15.02 -1.11
C THR A 17 -32.51 -14.84 -1.06
N GLN A 18 -31.87 -14.92 -2.21
CA GLN A 18 -30.48 -14.49 -2.34
C GLN A 18 -30.47 -12.97 -2.07
N VAL A 19 -29.92 -12.59 -0.92
CA VAL A 19 -29.61 -11.19 -0.64
C VAL A 19 -28.49 -10.80 -1.60
N SER A 20 -28.87 -10.15 -2.69
CA SER A 20 -27.90 -9.52 -3.62
C SER A 20 -27.19 -8.41 -2.84
N ARG A 21 -25.99 -8.71 -2.38
CA ARG A 21 -25.14 -7.70 -1.75
C ARG A 21 -24.63 -6.80 -2.88
N ALA A 22 -24.87 -5.51 -2.77
CA ALA A 22 -24.37 -4.55 -3.74
C ALA A 22 -22.83 -4.65 -3.81
N GLU A 23 -22.28 -4.63 -5.01
CA GLU A 23 -20.82 -4.61 -5.19
C GLU A 23 -20.23 -3.41 -4.44
N PRO A 24 -19.04 -3.59 -3.81
CA PRO A 24 -18.40 -2.51 -3.08
C PRO A 24 -17.98 -1.37 -4.02
N ASN A 25 -18.03 -0.13 -3.55
CA ASN A 25 -17.44 0.98 -4.28
C ASN A 25 -15.90 0.88 -4.21
N ILE A 26 -15.32 0.21 -5.19
CA ILE A 26 -13.88 -0.11 -5.25
C ILE A 26 -13.04 1.15 -5.20
N GLN A 27 -13.44 2.22 -5.92
CA GLN A 27 -12.70 3.47 -5.96
C GLN A 27 -12.65 4.14 -4.57
N ALA A 28 -13.76 4.13 -3.85
CA ALA A 28 -13.81 4.67 -2.48
C ALA A 28 -12.96 3.84 -1.50
N LEU A 29 -12.96 2.51 -1.64
CA LEU A 29 -12.15 1.60 -0.83
C LEU A 29 -10.64 1.86 -1.06
N LEU A 30 -10.20 1.96 -2.31
CA LEU A 30 -8.81 2.26 -2.64
C LEU A 30 -8.40 3.65 -2.12
N ALA A 31 -9.22 4.67 -2.33
CA ALA A 31 -8.93 6.02 -1.84
C ALA A 31 -8.84 6.07 -0.30
N ALA A 32 -9.67 5.31 0.42
CA ALA A 32 -9.57 5.20 1.88
C ALA A 32 -8.28 4.50 2.32
N SER A 33 -7.92 3.41 1.64
CA SER A 33 -6.68 2.67 1.88
C SER A 33 -5.44 3.51 1.55
N ASP A 34 -5.45 4.28 0.47
CA ASP A 34 -4.35 5.18 0.10
C ASP A 34 -4.15 6.26 1.17
N ARG A 35 -5.23 6.90 1.67
CA ARG A 35 -5.14 7.89 2.77
C ARG A 35 -4.50 7.32 4.03
N ALA A 36 -4.78 6.07 4.37
CA ALA A 36 -4.17 5.39 5.51
C ALA A 36 -2.67 5.11 5.31
N ARG A 37 -2.13 5.37 4.11
CA ARG A 37 -0.73 5.24 3.71
C ARG A 37 -0.18 6.51 3.04
N ALA A 38 -0.59 7.66 3.54
CA ALA A 38 -0.19 9.01 3.14
C ALA A 38 -0.70 9.50 1.78
N GLY A 39 -1.45 8.70 1.01
CA GLY A 39 -1.96 9.11 -0.30
C GLY A 39 -3.09 10.13 -0.24
N GLY A 40 -3.01 11.19 -1.04
CA GLY A 40 -4.05 12.22 -1.15
C GLY A 40 -4.25 13.07 0.10
N LEU A 41 -3.27 13.14 1.01
CA LEU A 41 -3.29 14.03 2.17
C LEU A 41 -2.67 15.38 1.84
N PRO A 42 -3.17 16.49 2.44
CA PRO A 42 -2.72 17.85 2.12
C PRO A 42 -1.30 18.16 2.59
N GLY A 43 -0.77 17.39 3.51
CA GLY A 43 0.58 17.51 4.03
C GLY A 43 0.81 16.57 5.20
N LEU A 44 1.92 15.82 5.16
CA LEU A 44 2.28 14.86 6.18
C LEU A 44 3.80 14.73 6.27
N VAL A 45 4.31 14.61 7.49
CA VAL A 45 5.71 14.26 7.78
C VAL A 45 5.72 13.07 8.73
N TRP A 46 6.60 12.08 8.45
CA TRP A 46 6.75 10.90 9.30
C TRP A 46 8.13 10.29 9.14
N ASP A 47 8.54 9.45 10.08
CA ASP A 47 9.77 8.68 10.00
C ASP A 47 9.44 7.20 9.70
N VAL A 48 10.31 6.57 8.93
CA VAL A 48 10.25 5.13 8.61
C VAL A 48 11.58 4.50 8.97
N ARG A 49 11.53 3.51 9.86
CA ARG A 49 12.65 2.62 10.15
C ARG A 49 12.52 1.37 9.29
N VAL A 50 13.58 1.03 8.57
CA VAL A 50 13.62 -0.13 7.67
C VAL A 50 14.65 -1.13 8.18
N THR A 51 14.23 -2.37 8.43
CA THR A 51 15.09 -3.48 8.85
C THR A 51 14.95 -4.65 7.88
N ASN A 52 16.05 -5.35 7.62
CA ASN A 52 16.10 -6.49 6.72
C ASN A 52 16.56 -7.73 7.49
N THR A 53 15.92 -8.88 7.23
CA THR A 53 16.25 -10.18 7.81
C THR A 53 16.24 -11.26 6.72
N GLY A 54 16.83 -12.42 7.02
CA GLY A 54 16.91 -13.56 6.11
C GLY A 54 18.34 -13.93 5.76
N SER A 55 18.56 -15.18 5.39
CA SER A 55 19.89 -15.75 5.12
C SER A 55 20.60 -15.15 3.91
N SER A 56 19.85 -14.57 2.98
CA SER A 56 20.37 -13.92 1.76
C SER A 56 20.63 -12.42 1.91
N VAL A 57 20.40 -11.84 3.09
CA VAL A 57 20.57 -10.40 3.33
C VAL A 57 22.05 -10.08 3.59
N ILE A 58 22.67 -9.34 2.67
CA ILE A 58 24.09 -8.92 2.78
C ILE A 58 24.23 -7.71 3.70
N ASP A 59 23.27 -6.79 3.68
CA ASP A 59 23.26 -5.56 4.46
C ASP A 59 22.01 -5.53 5.35
N ASN A 60 22.20 -5.79 6.63
CA ASN A 60 21.16 -5.79 7.65
C ASN A 60 21.18 -4.55 8.56
N GLU A 61 22.06 -3.57 8.27
CA GLU A 61 22.09 -2.31 9.03
C GLU A 61 20.77 -1.57 8.85
N PRO A 62 20.03 -1.24 9.92
CA PRO A 62 18.78 -0.52 9.81
C PRO A 62 18.96 0.85 9.14
N SER A 63 17.97 1.24 8.35
CA SER A 63 17.91 2.59 7.80
C SER A 63 16.75 3.35 8.44
N VAL A 64 16.94 4.66 8.67
CA VAL A 64 15.87 5.57 9.10
C VAL A 64 15.74 6.66 8.04
N LEU A 65 14.52 6.83 7.55
CA LEU A 65 14.20 7.86 6.57
C LEU A 65 13.12 8.78 7.14
N ARG A 66 13.27 10.08 6.94
CA ARG A 66 12.19 11.06 7.14
C ARG A 66 11.50 11.31 5.82
N LEU A 67 10.18 11.20 5.82
CA LEU A 67 9.35 11.43 4.66
C LEU A 67 8.49 12.67 4.85
N LYS A 68 8.31 13.40 3.75
CA LYS A 68 7.37 14.50 3.61
C LYS A 68 6.50 14.18 2.40
N ALA A 69 5.19 14.35 2.51
CA ALA A 69 4.28 14.17 1.38
C ALA A 69 3.21 15.25 1.36
N ALA A 70 2.82 15.68 0.18
CA ALA A 70 1.65 16.52 -0.06
C ALA A 70 1.14 16.26 -1.49
N ASP A 71 -0.19 16.21 -1.64
CA ASP A 71 -0.86 15.95 -2.91
C ASP A 71 -0.34 14.65 -3.57
N ASN A 72 0.39 14.76 -4.68
CA ASN A 72 0.98 13.66 -5.44
C ASN A 72 2.52 13.69 -5.45
N ALA A 73 3.12 14.35 -4.46
CA ALA A 73 4.57 14.45 -4.31
C ALA A 73 5.01 13.92 -2.94
N SER A 74 6.22 13.36 -2.88
CA SER A 74 6.86 12.94 -1.64
C SER A 74 8.38 13.09 -1.75
N LEU A 75 8.99 13.41 -0.60
CA LEU A 75 10.43 13.51 -0.42
C LEU A 75 10.83 12.60 0.74
N ALA A 76 11.74 11.67 0.51
CA ALA A 76 12.36 10.86 1.54
C ALA A 76 13.82 11.27 1.71
N GLU A 77 14.25 11.51 2.95
CA GLU A 77 15.63 11.82 3.30
C GLU A 77 16.16 10.78 4.28
N TYR A 78 17.34 10.20 3.98
CA TYR A 78 18.03 9.28 4.87
C TYR A 78 18.59 10.03 6.06
N LEU A 79 18.20 9.64 7.27
CA LEU A 79 18.75 10.09 8.55
C LEU A 79 19.84 9.12 9.04
N GLU A 80 19.67 7.82 8.80
CA GLU A 80 20.57 6.72 9.15
C GLU A 80 20.60 5.69 8.01
N PRO A 81 21.71 4.94 7.85
CA PRO A 81 23.01 5.04 8.53
C PRO A 81 23.82 6.23 8.05
N LEU A 82 24.94 6.53 8.75
CA LEU A 82 25.79 7.69 8.43
C LEU A 82 26.28 7.72 6.96
N ARG A 83 26.56 6.54 6.36
CA ARG A 83 26.99 6.42 4.95
C ARG A 83 25.93 6.87 3.94
N SER A 84 24.65 6.85 4.33
CA SER A 84 23.50 7.23 3.49
C SER A 84 22.90 8.58 3.89
N LYS A 85 23.30 9.13 5.05
CA LYS A 85 22.73 10.34 5.63
C LYS A 85 22.77 11.51 4.65
N GLY A 86 21.62 12.21 4.52
CA GLY A 86 21.44 13.32 3.59
C GLY A 86 21.20 12.89 2.14
N SER A 87 21.20 11.59 1.83
CA SER A 87 20.68 11.10 0.55
C SER A 87 19.17 11.32 0.50
N ARG A 88 18.64 11.71 -0.66
CA ARG A 88 17.23 12.04 -0.83
C ARG A 88 16.63 11.35 -2.04
N ILE A 89 15.36 11.01 -1.93
CA ILE A 89 14.53 10.48 -3.01
C ILE A 89 13.32 11.39 -3.13
N LEU A 90 13.19 12.06 -4.27
CA LEU A 90 12.03 12.87 -4.61
C LEU A 90 11.11 12.11 -5.55
N GLN A 91 9.82 12.13 -5.27
CA GLN A 91 8.76 11.74 -6.20
C GLN A 91 7.86 12.93 -6.49
N VAL A 92 7.60 13.19 -7.78
CA VAL A 92 6.56 14.12 -8.23
C VAL A 92 5.72 13.43 -9.29
N GLY A 93 4.48 13.18 -8.96
CA GLY A 93 3.63 12.30 -9.77
C GLY A 93 4.23 10.89 -9.83
N ARG A 94 4.63 10.46 -11.05
CA ARG A 94 5.25 9.13 -11.26
C ARG A 94 6.76 9.18 -11.52
N ASN A 95 7.33 10.39 -11.57
CA ASN A 95 8.76 10.57 -11.79
C ASN A 95 9.50 10.58 -10.46
N MET A 96 10.64 9.93 -10.42
CA MET A 96 11.48 9.84 -9.24
C MET A 96 12.92 10.23 -9.52
N TRP A 97 13.55 10.88 -8.55
CA TRP A 97 14.95 11.27 -8.60
C TRP A 97 15.64 10.95 -7.29
N PHE A 98 16.89 10.59 -7.40
CA PHE A 98 17.78 10.35 -6.27
C PHE A 98 18.90 11.37 -6.27
N THR A 99 19.28 11.86 -5.09
CA THR A 99 20.50 12.62 -4.87
C THR A 99 21.19 12.15 -3.58
N LYS A 100 22.46 12.46 -3.46
CA LYS A 100 23.26 12.25 -2.24
C LYS A 100 24.33 13.33 -2.12
N PRO A 101 24.88 13.59 -0.91
CA PRO A 101 25.98 14.52 -0.72
C PRO A 101 27.12 14.23 -1.69
N GLY A 102 27.58 15.26 -2.38
CA GLY A 102 28.64 15.17 -3.39
C GLY A 102 28.19 14.83 -4.82
N LEU A 103 26.92 14.47 -5.02
CA LEU A 103 26.38 14.29 -6.37
C LEU A 103 26.00 15.66 -6.96
N ARG A 104 26.55 15.96 -8.16
CA ARG A 104 26.36 17.29 -8.80
C ARG A 104 24.93 17.53 -9.30
N LYS A 105 24.21 16.49 -9.68
CA LYS A 105 22.84 16.57 -10.21
C LYS A 105 22.03 15.38 -9.75
N PRO A 106 20.72 15.54 -9.45
CA PRO A 106 19.83 14.42 -9.20
C PRO A 106 19.79 13.46 -10.39
N VAL A 107 19.68 12.17 -10.10
CA VAL A 107 19.59 11.09 -11.10
C VAL A 107 18.16 10.56 -11.13
N ALA A 108 17.58 10.47 -12.32
CA ALA A 108 16.27 9.82 -12.49
C ALA A 108 16.36 8.32 -12.12
N ILE A 109 15.39 7.86 -11.35
CA ILE A 109 15.31 6.47 -10.87
C ILE A 109 13.90 5.91 -11.12
N SER A 110 13.76 4.59 -11.05
CA SER A 110 12.48 3.92 -11.19
C SER A 110 11.89 3.57 -9.82
N PRO A 111 10.56 3.71 -9.62
CA PRO A 111 9.90 3.23 -8.40
C PRO A 111 10.06 1.71 -8.20
N ARG A 112 10.35 0.95 -9.27
CA ARG A 112 10.60 -0.50 -9.25
C ARG A 112 11.98 -0.87 -8.73
N GLN A 113 12.92 0.09 -8.70
CA GLN A 113 14.26 -0.17 -8.17
C GLN A 113 14.19 -0.55 -6.69
N ARG A 114 15.04 -1.49 -6.31
CA ARG A 114 15.20 -1.88 -4.91
C ARG A 114 15.76 -0.70 -4.11
N LEU A 115 15.07 -0.38 -3.02
CA LEU A 115 15.56 0.57 -2.03
C LEU A 115 16.55 -0.13 -1.10
N THR A 116 16.08 -1.15 -0.39
CA THR A 116 16.85 -2.02 0.49
C THR A 116 16.04 -3.31 0.73
N GLY A 117 16.71 -4.43 0.97
CA GLY A 117 16.07 -5.71 1.20
C GLY A 117 15.01 -6.06 0.15
N GLN A 118 13.77 -6.25 0.56
CA GLN A 118 12.63 -6.50 -0.31
C GLN A 118 11.82 -5.25 -0.64
N ALA A 119 12.10 -4.11 0.00
CA ALA A 119 11.42 -2.86 -0.29
C ALA A 119 11.90 -2.26 -1.63
N ALA A 120 10.94 -1.93 -2.51
CA ALA A 120 11.17 -1.07 -3.65
C ALA A 120 11.08 0.40 -3.23
N ILE A 121 11.63 1.30 -4.04
CA ILE A 121 11.57 2.75 -3.78
C ILE A 121 10.11 3.22 -3.68
N GLY A 122 9.22 2.67 -4.53
CA GLY A 122 7.81 3.02 -4.50
C GLY A 122 7.03 2.48 -3.29
N ASP A 123 7.60 1.60 -2.47
CA ASP A 123 6.92 1.09 -1.27
C ASP A 123 6.96 2.07 -0.10
N ILE A 124 7.97 2.95 -0.05
CA ILE A 124 8.11 3.98 0.99
C ILE A 124 7.39 5.29 0.66
N ALA A 125 7.16 5.57 -0.62
CA ALA A 125 6.47 6.77 -1.08
C ALA A 125 4.98 6.74 -0.72
N ALA A 126 4.33 7.90 -0.79
CA ALA A 126 2.88 7.99 -0.62
C ALA A 126 2.15 7.09 -1.64
N THR A 127 1.25 6.25 -1.13
CA THR A 127 0.50 5.30 -1.96
C THR A 127 -0.61 6.01 -2.73
N ASN A 128 -0.83 5.63 -3.99
CA ASN A 128 -1.89 6.18 -4.83
C ASN A 128 -2.51 5.11 -5.74
N TYR A 129 -2.94 3.99 -5.14
CA TYR A 129 -3.49 2.85 -5.89
C TYR A 129 -4.79 3.20 -6.60
N ALA A 130 -5.62 4.04 -6.01
CA ALA A 130 -6.87 4.51 -6.63
C ALA A 130 -6.65 5.24 -7.97
N HIS A 131 -5.50 5.93 -8.12
CA HIS A 131 -5.16 6.67 -9.33
C HIS A 131 -4.31 5.83 -10.30
N ASP A 132 -3.42 4.99 -9.79
CA ASP A 132 -2.37 4.34 -10.57
C ASP A 132 -2.77 3.00 -11.16
N TYR A 133 -3.83 2.39 -10.63
CA TYR A 133 -4.27 1.06 -11.02
C TYR A 133 -5.75 1.05 -11.45
N LYS A 134 -6.05 0.19 -12.43
CA LYS A 134 -7.41 -0.26 -12.71
C LYS A 134 -7.72 -1.41 -11.77
N ALA A 135 -8.76 -1.26 -10.96
CA ALA A 135 -9.15 -2.25 -9.97
C ALA A 135 -10.39 -3.02 -10.42
N LYS A 136 -10.39 -4.33 -10.17
CA LYS A 136 -11.51 -5.24 -10.39
C LYS A 136 -11.78 -5.99 -9.10
N TYR A 137 -13.05 -6.06 -8.69
CA TYR A 137 -13.49 -6.96 -7.63
C TYR A 137 -13.38 -8.42 -8.11
N LEU A 138 -12.74 -9.27 -7.28
CA LEU A 138 -12.62 -10.69 -7.56
C LEU A 138 -13.61 -11.51 -6.74
N ARG A 139 -13.60 -11.34 -5.41
CA ARG A 139 -14.38 -12.13 -4.45
C ARG A 139 -14.34 -11.55 -3.05
N GLU A 140 -15.20 -12.06 -2.17
CA GLU A 140 -14.99 -11.97 -0.72
C GLU A 140 -14.34 -13.27 -0.22
N GLU A 141 -13.41 -13.14 0.72
CA GLU A 141 -12.86 -14.27 1.45
C GLU A 141 -12.42 -13.86 2.85
N SER A 142 -12.27 -14.82 3.75
CA SER A 142 -11.73 -14.56 5.08
C SER A 142 -10.20 -14.55 5.01
N PHE A 143 -9.59 -13.47 5.46
CA PHE A 143 -8.14 -13.36 5.63
C PHE A 143 -7.84 -13.03 7.10
N ASN A 144 -7.03 -13.88 7.77
CA ASN A 144 -6.73 -13.77 9.22
C ASN A 144 -7.99 -13.62 10.10
N GLY A 145 -9.08 -14.30 9.74
CA GLY A 145 -10.35 -14.27 10.50
C GLY A 145 -11.25 -13.06 10.20
N GLU A 146 -10.83 -12.13 9.33
CA GLU A 146 -11.65 -11.00 8.90
C GLU A 146 -12.20 -11.22 7.48
N PRO A 147 -13.50 -10.96 7.22
CA PRO A 147 -14.04 -10.94 5.87
C PRO A 147 -13.45 -9.76 5.08
N CYS A 148 -12.86 -10.05 3.92
CA CYS A 148 -12.17 -9.09 3.08
C CYS A 148 -12.73 -9.09 1.65
N TYR A 149 -12.80 -7.91 1.05
CA TYR A 149 -12.86 -7.78 -0.40
C TYR A 149 -11.47 -8.05 -0.97
N VAL A 150 -11.40 -8.91 -1.98
CA VAL A 150 -10.18 -9.17 -2.74
C VAL A 150 -10.27 -8.47 -4.08
N LEU A 151 -9.32 -7.60 -4.34
CA LEU A 151 -9.24 -6.81 -5.57
C LEU A 151 -8.05 -7.24 -6.42
N ASP A 152 -8.24 -7.24 -7.74
CA ASP A 152 -7.17 -7.33 -8.73
C ASP A 152 -6.85 -5.94 -9.26
N LEU A 153 -5.66 -5.46 -9.02
CA LEU A 153 -5.19 -4.15 -9.45
C LEU A 153 -4.21 -4.35 -10.59
N THR A 154 -4.54 -3.85 -11.78
CA THR A 154 -3.64 -3.87 -12.95
C THR A 154 -3.12 -2.45 -13.20
N SER A 155 -1.82 -2.30 -13.43
CA SER A 155 -1.19 -1.03 -13.75
C SER A 155 -1.95 -0.28 -14.86
N ALA A 156 -2.34 0.95 -14.59
CA ALA A 156 -3.02 1.84 -15.52
C ALA A 156 -2.10 2.98 -16.02
N ARG A 157 -0.88 3.05 -15.53
CA ARG A 157 0.09 4.12 -15.79
C ARG A 157 1.47 3.54 -16.02
N ASP A 158 2.29 4.26 -16.76
CA ASP A 158 3.72 3.99 -16.82
C ASP A 158 4.38 4.27 -15.47
N ASN A 159 5.50 3.61 -15.19
CA ASN A 159 6.28 3.78 -13.95
C ASN A 159 5.52 3.45 -12.64
N THR A 160 4.54 2.54 -12.67
CA THR A 160 4.01 1.95 -11.44
C THR A 160 5.06 1.04 -10.80
N THR A 161 5.01 0.87 -9.48
CA THR A 161 5.94 0.00 -8.75
C THR A 161 5.77 -1.46 -9.17
N TYR A 162 4.54 -1.90 -9.38
CA TYR A 162 4.18 -3.27 -9.76
C TYR A 162 3.26 -3.28 -10.98
N ASP A 163 3.32 -4.37 -11.76
CA ASP A 163 2.43 -4.52 -12.93
C ASP A 163 1.02 -4.96 -12.51
N ARG A 164 0.94 -5.81 -11.48
CA ARG A 164 -0.30 -6.32 -10.92
C ARG A 164 -0.18 -6.54 -9.42
N ILE A 165 -1.28 -6.29 -8.70
CA ILE A 165 -1.39 -6.47 -7.25
C ILE A 165 -2.70 -7.20 -6.98
N THR A 166 -2.68 -8.27 -6.17
CA THR A 166 -3.88 -8.76 -5.50
C THR A 166 -3.93 -8.13 -4.12
N TYR A 167 -5.06 -7.52 -3.76
CA TYR A 167 -5.16 -6.65 -2.59
C TYR A 167 -6.36 -7.00 -1.72
N TRP A 168 -6.14 -7.21 -0.43
CA TRP A 168 -7.16 -7.58 0.55
C TRP A 168 -7.54 -6.39 1.41
N ILE A 169 -8.82 -6.01 1.38
CA ILE A 169 -9.37 -4.90 2.14
C ILE A 169 -10.51 -5.42 3.03
N PRO A 170 -10.36 -5.43 4.37
CA PRO A 170 -11.44 -5.82 5.26
C PRO A 170 -12.70 -5.00 5.05
N VAL A 171 -13.84 -5.71 4.99
CA VAL A 171 -15.16 -5.11 4.74
C VAL A 171 -15.52 -3.99 5.73
N LYS A 172 -15.06 -4.11 6.99
CA LYS A 172 -15.35 -3.14 8.05
C LYS A 172 -14.34 -2.00 8.16
N ARG A 173 -13.06 -2.26 7.90
CA ARG A 173 -11.97 -1.28 8.15
C ARG A 173 -11.63 -0.42 6.95
N HIS A 174 -11.92 -0.86 5.74
CA HIS A 174 -11.67 -0.18 4.47
C HIS A 174 -10.21 0.23 4.24
N VAL A 175 -9.25 -0.47 4.86
CA VAL A 175 -7.81 -0.29 4.65
C VAL A 175 -7.19 -1.61 4.25
N GLY A 176 -6.28 -1.62 3.28
CA GLY A 176 -5.66 -2.86 2.81
C GLY A 176 -4.74 -3.47 3.85
N ILE A 177 -4.93 -4.74 4.16
CA ILE A 177 -4.15 -5.46 5.19
C ILE A 177 -3.16 -6.45 4.60
N HIS A 178 -3.35 -6.85 3.35
CA HIS A 178 -2.47 -7.78 2.65
C HIS A 178 -2.39 -7.44 1.17
N ALA A 179 -1.23 -7.67 0.57
CA ALA A 179 -1.00 -7.52 -0.85
C ALA A 179 -0.06 -8.60 -1.38
N GLU A 180 -0.34 -9.13 -2.56
CA GLU A 180 0.59 -9.92 -3.35
C GLU A 180 0.98 -9.15 -4.61
N PHE A 181 2.27 -9.09 -4.91
CA PHE A 181 2.81 -8.32 -6.02
C PHE A 181 3.34 -9.22 -7.13
N PHE A 182 2.96 -8.91 -8.37
CA PHE A 182 3.26 -9.73 -9.53
C PHE A 182 3.98 -8.94 -10.62
N SER A 183 4.79 -9.67 -11.40
CA SER A 183 5.35 -9.18 -12.66
C SER A 183 4.30 -9.18 -13.77
N VAL A 184 4.62 -8.57 -14.92
CA VAL A 184 3.80 -8.60 -16.14
C VAL A 184 3.48 -10.02 -16.62
N LEU A 185 4.37 -10.99 -16.36
CA LEU A 185 4.18 -12.41 -16.70
C LEU A 185 3.37 -13.18 -15.65
N GLY A 186 2.82 -12.51 -14.64
CA GLY A 186 2.02 -13.13 -13.58
C GLY A 186 2.83 -13.92 -12.54
N LYS A 187 4.16 -13.78 -12.53
CA LYS A 187 4.99 -14.40 -11.48
C LYS A 187 4.88 -13.56 -10.20
N ARG A 188 4.51 -14.20 -9.06
CA ARG A 188 4.54 -13.54 -7.75
C ARG A 188 5.98 -13.21 -7.38
N LEU A 189 6.21 -11.95 -7.08
CA LEU A 189 7.52 -11.40 -6.71
C LEU A 189 7.71 -11.41 -5.20
N LYS A 190 6.70 -10.93 -4.48
CA LYS A 190 6.68 -10.78 -3.03
C LYS A 190 5.26 -10.56 -2.53
N GLN A 191 5.10 -10.55 -1.22
CA GLN A 191 3.85 -10.20 -0.54
C GLN A 191 4.14 -9.18 0.56
N ALA A 192 3.12 -8.46 1.02
CA ALA A 192 3.22 -7.55 2.13
C ALA A 192 1.98 -7.63 3.03
N ASP A 193 2.23 -7.52 4.34
CA ASP A 193 1.21 -7.36 5.36
C ASP A 193 1.28 -5.96 5.95
N PHE A 194 0.11 -5.35 6.25
CA PHE A 194 0.01 -3.98 6.74
C PHE A 194 -0.72 -3.94 8.07
N VAL A 195 -0.16 -3.22 9.04
CA VAL A 195 -0.74 -2.99 10.37
C VAL A 195 -1.04 -1.49 10.53
N TYR A 196 -2.16 -1.16 11.17
CA TYR A 196 -2.67 0.21 11.31
C TYR A 196 -2.97 0.55 12.77
N ASP A 197 -1.94 0.58 13.61
CA ASP A 197 -2.08 0.96 15.03
C ASP A 197 -1.95 2.47 15.26
N ASN A 198 -1.41 3.20 14.27
CA ASN A 198 -1.35 4.65 14.30
C ASN A 198 -2.70 5.27 13.93
N LYS A 199 -2.93 6.49 14.41
CA LYS A 199 -4.09 7.32 14.04
C LYS A 199 -3.61 8.74 13.76
N ILE A 200 -4.18 9.34 12.72
CA ILE A 200 -3.96 10.75 12.37
C ILE A 200 -5.29 11.48 12.34
N ASN A 201 -5.28 12.77 12.68
CA ASN A 201 -6.48 13.61 12.63
C ASN A 201 -6.45 14.47 11.37
N VAL A 202 -7.34 14.20 10.42
CA VAL A 202 -7.47 14.95 9.18
C VAL A 202 -8.75 15.75 9.23
N GLN A 203 -8.64 17.06 9.34
CA GLN A 203 -9.80 18.00 9.40
C GLN A 203 -10.85 17.59 10.46
N GLY A 204 -10.39 17.22 11.65
CA GLY A 204 -11.26 16.80 12.76
C GLY A 204 -11.70 15.33 12.74
N THR A 205 -11.37 14.58 11.71
CA THR A 205 -11.68 13.14 11.60
C THR A 205 -10.45 12.30 11.87
N ALA A 206 -10.53 11.41 12.87
CA ALA A 206 -9.48 10.43 13.13
C ALA A 206 -9.56 9.29 12.09
N ILE A 207 -8.49 9.10 11.33
CA ILE A 207 -8.36 7.98 10.38
C ILE A 207 -7.21 7.06 10.81
N PRO A 208 -7.31 5.75 10.52
CA PRO A 208 -6.19 4.83 10.74
C PRO A 208 -5.01 5.24 9.88
N PHE A 209 -3.79 5.06 10.40
CA PHE A 209 -2.57 5.25 9.64
C PHE A 209 -1.63 4.07 9.86
N ILE A 210 -0.88 3.73 8.83
CA ILE A 210 0.03 2.58 8.86
C ILE A 210 1.04 2.72 10.01
N SER A 211 1.22 1.62 10.77
CA SER A 211 2.25 1.50 11.82
C SER A 211 3.38 0.58 11.39
N LYS A 212 3.06 -0.46 10.60
CA LYS A 212 4.06 -1.42 10.11
C LYS A 212 3.67 -2.00 8.77
N MET A 213 4.67 -2.22 7.91
CA MET A 213 4.57 -3.00 6.68
C MET A 213 5.67 -4.08 6.73
N THR A 214 5.29 -5.32 6.56
CA THR A 214 6.23 -6.46 6.46
C THR A 214 6.20 -6.98 5.04
N ILE A 215 7.34 -6.99 4.36
CA ILE A 215 7.47 -7.44 2.96
C ILE A 215 8.29 -8.72 2.95
N ALA A 216 7.70 -9.82 2.49
CA ALA A 216 8.36 -11.11 2.35
C ALA A 216 8.59 -11.45 0.87
N ASP A 217 9.78 -11.95 0.56
CA ASP A 217 10.12 -12.46 -0.77
C ASP A 217 9.33 -13.73 -1.11
N ALA A 218 9.00 -13.94 -2.39
CA ALA A 218 8.20 -15.09 -2.81
C ALA A 218 8.99 -16.41 -2.87
N LEU A 219 10.32 -16.35 -2.88
CA LEU A 219 11.20 -17.49 -3.18
C LEU A 219 12.22 -17.80 -2.07
N THR A 220 12.50 -16.81 -1.21
CA THR A 220 13.52 -16.90 -0.16
C THR A 220 12.90 -16.57 1.21
N ASP A 221 13.70 -16.70 2.27
CA ASP A 221 13.37 -16.28 3.63
C ASP A 221 13.62 -14.80 3.90
N ALA A 222 13.94 -14.02 2.86
CA ALA A 222 14.22 -12.59 3.01
C ALA A 222 12.96 -11.79 3.31
N GLU A 223 13.04 -11.01 4.38
CA GLU A 223 11.96 -10.13 4.84
C GLU A 223 12.48 -8.72 5.08
N THR A 224 11.65 -7.74 4.82
CA THR A 224 11.90 -6.32 5.13
C THR A 224 10.72 -5.77 5.92
N VAL A 225 11.02 -5.19 7.07
CA VAL A 225 10.03 -4.55 7.94
C VAL A 225 10.22 -3.03 7.88
N LEU A 226 9.13 -2.31 7.63
CA LEU A 226 9.03 -0.87 7.69
C LEU A 226 8.16 -0.50 8.90
N GLU A 227 8.70 0.28 9.84
CA GLU A 227 7.99 0.78 11.01
C GLU A 227 7.82 2.29 10.90
N TYR A 228 6.60 2.77 11.09
CA TYR A 228 6.20 4.16 10.85
C TYR A 228 5.96 4.88 12.17
N SER A 229 6.65 5.99 12.38
CA SER A 229 6.64 6.76 13.62
C SER A 229 6.70 8.27 13.37
N GLU A 230 6.66 9.08 14.43
CA GLU A 230 6.79 10.55 14.41
C GLU A 230 5.84 11.25 13.42
N ILE A 231 4.61 10.72 13.28
CA ILE A 231 3.66 11.13 12.26
C ILE A 231 3.04 12.48 12.64
N LYS A 232 3.17 13.48 11.75
CA LYS A 232 2.64 14.84 11.93
C LYS A 232 1.93 15.30 10.67
N ILE A 233 0.69 15.80 10.84
CA ILE A 233 0.01 16.52 9.77
C ILE A 233 0.48 17.95 9.83
N GLU A 234 1.18 18.37 8.79
CA GLU A 234 1.67 19.74 8.66
C GLU A 234 1.75 20.14 7.19
N ALA A 235 1.59 21.43 6.93
CA ALA A 235 1.73 21.93 5.57
C ALA A 235 3.17 21.80 5.11
N VAL A 236 3.36 21.08 4.00
CA VAL A 236 4.68 20.94 3.35
C VAL A 236 4.72 21.89 2.16
N PRO A 237 5.64 22.87 2.14
CA PRO A 237 5.76 23.80 1.02
C PRO A 237 6.05 23.07 -0.30
N ARG A 238 5.41 23.51 -1.39
CA ARG A 238 5.64 22.90 -2.72
C ARG A 238 7.10 22.98 -3.17
N SER A 239 7.87 23.96 -2.71
CA SER A 239 9.29 24.10 -2.96
C SER A 239 10.14 22.91 -2.45
N GLU A 240 9.65 22.17 -1.44
CA GLU A 240 10.30 20.93 -0.95
C GLU A 240 10.31 19.83 -2.02
N PHE A 241 9.35 19.89 -2.95
CA PHE A 241 9.21 18.91 -4.03
C PHE A 241 9.73 19.41 -5.37
N ASP A 242 10.57 20.45 -5.38
CA ASP A 242 11.24 20.94 -6.59
C ASP A 242 12.57 20.22 -6.78
N ILE A 243 12.78 19.64 -7.97
CA ILE A 243 14.05 18.99 -8.32
C ILE A 243 15.24 19.93 -8.23
N ALA A 244 15.04 21.24 -8.46
CA ALA A 244 16.08 22.24 -8.34
C ALA A 244 16.58 22.40 -6.89
N ASN A 245 15.75 22.07 -5.91
CA ASN A 245 16.05 22.16 -4.47
C ASN A 245 16.59 20.83 -3.88
N LEU A 246 16.82 19.81 -4.73
CA LEU A 246 17.38 18.53 -4.30
C LEU A 246 18.90 18.53 -4.13
N GLN A 247 19.57 19.62 -4.43
CA GLN A 247 21.04 19.74 -4.34
C GLN A 247 21.51 19.84 -2.90
#